data_16fe220c4f8118c38a4c9a73781fc026
#
_entry.id   16fe220c4f8118c38a4c9a73781fc026
#
_cell.length_a   1.000
_cell.length_b   1.000
_cell.length_c   1.000
_cell.angle_alpha   90.00
_cell.angle_beta   90.00
_cell.angle_gamma   90.00
#
_symmetry.space_group_name_H-M   'P 1'
#
loop_
_entity.id
_entity.type
_entity.pdbx_description
1 polymer ?
#
loop_
_entity_poly.entity_id
_entity_poly.type
_entity_poly.pdbx_seq_one_letter_code
_entity_poly.pdbx_strand_id
1 'polypeptide(L)'
;MRRKTKTKTKKGISIAFCTLVYLFLFLPISVIVVNSFNATTTKPYMSWKGFTFDWYVKLWSNSSLIEAFGNTMIIAIVSTILATIIGSLGAIGMYKYKFKGKSIIDGLLYVPVVIPEIVLGISLLTIFSKVNIPRGMLTLILSHVTFCVPFVIFNVRARLSGYDNSIEEASMDLGANRLVTFFNITLPVLAPGIFGGALLAFTLSIDDVIISYFVYGQTKTYPLKVMESVKSGVAPDVNALSTIILIGTILFVVLTQSDLLSRKK
;
A
#
# COMPACT_ATOMS: atom_id res chain seq x y z
N MET A 1 -11.92 35.08 34.83
CA MET A 1 -10.80 35.36 33.88
C MET A 1 -9.73 34.27 33.85
N ARG A 2 -9.32 33.65 34.95
CA ARG A 2 -8.25 32.62 35.04
C ARG A 2 -8.47 31.33 34.22
N ARG A 3 -9.70 30.91 33.91
CA ARG A 3 -10.03 29.64 33.20
C ARG A 3 -9.76 29.76 31.68
N LYS A 4 -10.01 30.93 31.06
CA LYS A 4 -9.77 31.19 29.63
C LYS A 4 -8.28 31.25 29.24
N THR A 5 -7.43 31.72 30.17
CA THR A 5 -5.97 31.84 29.96
C THR A 5 -5.30 30.47 29.98
N LYS A 6 -5.69 29.56 30.92
CA LYS A 6 -5.17 28.21 31.02
C LYS A 6 -5.51 27.33 29.76
N THR A 7 -6.67 27.60 29.14
CA THR A 7 -7.09 26.88 27.92
C THR A 7 -6.29 27.35 26.69
N LYS A 8 -5.99 28.65 26.60
CA LYS A 8 -5.15 29.22 25.51
C LYS A 8 -3.72 28.71 25.59
N THR A 9 -3.12 28.66 26.78
CA THR A 9 -1.75 28.14 26.98
C THR A 9 -1.65 26.66 26.67
N LYS A 10 -2.62 25.85 27.11
CA LYS A 10 -2.66 24.40 26.75
C LYS A 10 -2.81 24.20 25.24
N LYS A 11 -3.64 24.98 24.55
CA LYS A 11 -3.80 24.94 23.10
C LYS A 11 -2.50 25.35 22.39
N GLY A 12 -1.78 26.39 22.88
CA GLY A 12 -0.49 26.81 22.35
C GLY A 12 0.58 25.68 22.46
N ILE A 13 0.68 25.08 23.65
CA ILE A 13 1.61 23.94 23.87
C ILE A 13 1.27 22.75 22.97
N SER A 14 -0.02 22.40 22.84
CA SER A 14 -0.46 21.31 21.95
C SER A 14 -0.11 21.60 20.50
N ILE A 15 -0.34 22.81 20.00
CA ILE A 15 0.01 23.20 18.63
C ILE A 15 1.53 23.12 18.43
N ALA A 16 2.32 23.69 19.36
CA ALA A 16 3.79 23.63 19.25
C ALA A 16 4.31 22.19 19.23
N PHE A 17 3.77 21.32 20.08
CA PHE A 17 4.11 19.90 20.10
C PHE A 17 3.75 19.21 18.77
N CYS A 18 2.52 19.39 18.28
CA CYS A 18 2.11 18.83 16.99
C CYS A 18 3.00 19.34 15.84
N THR A 19 3.31 20.63 15.81
CA THR A 19 4.20 21.22 14.80
C THR A 19 5.58 20.58 14.84
N LEU A 20 6.15 20.39 16.03
CA LEU A 20 7.45 19.74 16.21
C LEU A 20 7.43 18.30 15.73
N VAL A 21 6.38 17.54 16.05
CA VAL A 21 6.20 16.17 15.57
C VAL A 21 6.11 16.13 14.04
N TYR A 22 5.31 17.00 13.42
CA TYR A 22 5.22 17.08 11.96
C TYR A 22 6.56 17.46 11.32
N LEU A 23 7.27 18.46 11.86
CA LEU A 23 8.59 18.83 11.36
C LEU A 23 9.55 17.63 11.43
N PHE A 24 9.55 16.89 12.53
CA PHE A 24 10.40 15.71 12.70
C PHE A 24 10.06 14.61 11.68
N LEU A 25 8.77 14.35 11.42
CA LEU A 25 8.31 13.34 10.47
C LEU A 25 8.60 13.72 9.01
N PHE A 26 8.42 14.99 8.65
CA PHE A 26 8.62 15.46 7.28
C PHE A 26 10.06 15.83 6.93
N LEU A 27 10.94 16.03 7.94
CA LEU A 27 12.34 16.36 7.71
C LEU A 27 13.09 15.34 6.85
N PRO A 28 13.03 14.00 7.11
CA PRO A 28 13.69 13.02 6.24
C PRO A 28 13.17 13.06 4.79
N ILE A 29 11.87 13.26 4.61
CA ILE A 29 11.24 13.35 3.28
C ILE A 29 11.74 14.60 2.55
N SER A 30 11.81 15.73 3.26
CA SER A 30 12.35 16.98 2.72
C SER A 30 13.80 16.83 2.27
N VAL A 31 14.61 16.06 2.99
CA VAL A 31 16.02 15.78 2.62
C VAL A 31 16.08 15.02 1.28
N ILE A 32 15.22 14.03 1.04
CA ILE A 32 15.14 13.30 -0.24
C ILE A 32 14.79 14.27 -1.37
N VAL A 33 13.76 15.11 -1.17
CA VAL A 33 13.33 16.10 -2.15
C VAL A 33 14.44 17.10 -2.46
N VAL A 34 15.10 17.66 -1.45
CA VAL A 34 16.22 18.60 -1.65
C VAL A 34 17.38 17.92 -2.39
N ASN A 35 17.76 16.71 -1.99
CA ASN A 35 18.86 15.99 -2.64
C ASN A 35 18.54 15.55 -4.07
N SER A 36 17.29 15.47 -4.47
CA SER A 36 16.91 15.20 -5.86
C SER A 36 17.32 16.34 -6.82
N PHE A 37 17.53 17.55 -6.31
CA PHE A 37 17.99 18.71 -7.04
C PHE A 37 19.48 19.01 -6.84
N ASN A 38 20.21 18.20 -6.09
CA ASN A 38 21.62 18.44 -5.80
C ASN A 38 22.51 18.04 -6.98
N ALA A 39 23.29 18.99 -7.53
CA ALA A 39 24.20 18.79 -8.67
C ALA A 39 25.43 17.92 -8.35
N THR A 40 25.41 17.18 -7.23
CA THR A 40 26.54 16.32 -6.83
C THR A 40 26.67 15.10 -7.74
N THR A 41 27.89 14.78 -8.15
CA THR A 41 28.22 13.60 -8.95
C THR A 41 29.13 12.62 -8.20
N THR A 42 29.64 13.04 -7.03
CA THR A 42 30.62 12.28 -6.24
C THR A 42 29.99 11.67 -5.00
N LYS A 43 30.23 10.37 -4.82
CA LYS A 43 29.85 9.67 -3.58
C LYS A 43 30.58 10.26 -2.37
N PRO A 44 29.95 10.30 -1.18
CA PRO A 44 28.66 9.71 -0.83
C PRO A 44 27.40 10.56 -1.15
N TYR A 45 27.42 11.50 -2.06
CA TYR A 45 26.31 12.37 -2.51
C TYR A 45 25.69 13.28 -1.41
N MET A 46 26.39 13.46 -0.28
CA MET A 46 25.88 14.22 0.86
C MET A 46 26.19 15.72 0.80
N SER A 47 27.22 16.11 0.00
CA SER A 47 27.60 17.52 -0.12
C SER A 47 26.76 18.23 -1.16
N TRP A 48 26.17 19.37 -0.79
CA TRP A 48 25.45 20.24 -1.72
C TRP A 48 26.43 20.90 -2.68
N LYS A 49 26.23 20.68 -3.99
CA LYS A 49 27.08 21.22 -5.07
C LYS A 49 26.37 22.22 -5.98
N GLY A 50 25.12 22.51 -5.70
CA GLY A 50 24.30 23.42 -6.49
C GLY A 50 22.98 22.82 -6.87
N PHE A 51 22.12 23.61 -7.52
CA PHE A 51 20.78 23.19 -7.95
C PHE A 51 20.81 22.73 -9.40
N THR A 52 20.19 21.58 -9.70
CA THR A 52 20.02 21.05 -11.05
C THR A 52 18.74 20.26 -11.23
N PHE A 53 18.21 20.21 -12.45
CA PHE A 53 17.16 19.29 -12.89
C PHE A 53 17.71 18.10 -13.70
N ASP A 54 19.01 18.00 -13.91
CA ASP A 54 19.63 16.97 -14.75
C ASP A 54 19.27 15.55 -14.33
N TRP A 55 19.06 15.31 -13.04
CA TRP A 55 18.73 13.99 -12.52
C TRP A 55 17.35 13.51 -12.97
N TYR A 56 16.42 14.42 -13.18
CA TYR A 56 15.10 14.10 -13.73
C TYR A 56 15.17 13.73 -15.21
N VAL A 57 16.11 14.30 -15.95
CA VAL A 57 16.37 13.95 -17.36
C VAL A 57 17.15 12.63 -17.43
N LYS A 58 18.22 12.49 -16.65
CA LYS A 58 19.07 11.29 -16.58
C LYS A 58 18.33 10.06 -16.06
N LEU A 59 17.31 10.24 -15.25
CA LEU A 59 16.45 9.16 -14.74
C LEU A 59 15.94 8.29 -15.90
N TRP A 60 15.48 8.89 -16.98
CA TRP A 60 14.94 8.15 -18.14
C TRP A 60 16.00 7.35 -18.91
N SER A 61 17.28 7.68 -18.74
CA SER A 61 18.41 6.95 -19.29
C SER A 61 18.87 5.79 -18.40
N ASN A 62 18.42 5.76 -17.13
CA ASN A 62 18.76 4.67 -16.20
C ASN A 62 17.77 3.50 -16.36
N SER A 63 18.02 2.67 -17.37
CA SER A 63 17.18 1.52 -17.72
C SER A 63 16.91 0.61 -16.50
N SER A 64 17.93 0.37 -15.67
CA SER A 64 17.82 -0.50 -14.50
C SER A 64 16.87 0.05 -13.41
N LEU A 65 16.82 1.37 -13.26
CA LEU A 65 15.94 2.02 -12.29
C LEU A 65 14.49 2.07 -12.81
N ILE A 66 14.31 2.38 -14.08
CA ILE A 66 13.01 2.39 -14.75
C ILE A 66 12.41 0.98 -14.81
N GLU A 67 13.22 -0.04 -15.13
CA GLU A 67 12.78 -1.43 -15.10
C GLU A 67 12.32 -1.86 -13.68
N ALA A 68 13.11 -1.54 -12.65
CA ALA A 68 12.75 -1.85 -11.28
C ALA A 68 11.45 -1.15 -10.84
N PHE A 69 11.24 0.09 -11.25
CA PHE A 69 9.99 0.81 -11.01
C PHE A 69 8.82 0.17 -11.76
N GLY A 70 9.02 -0.18 -13.05
CA GLY A 70 8.02 -0.90 -13.84
C GLY A 70 7.61 -2.23 -13.22
N ASN A 71 8.60 -3.01 -12.75
CA ASN A 71 8.34 -4.26 -12.03
C ASN A 71 7.50 -4.04 -10.77
N THR A 72 7.84 -3.01 -9.98
CA THR A 72 7.05 -2.64 -8.79
C THR A 72 5.61 -2.32 -9.15
N MET A 73 5.37 -1.53 -10.21
CA MET A 73 4.03 -1.17 -10.63
C MET A 73 3.22 -2.40 -11.10
N ILE A 74 3.83 -3.27 -11.91
CA ILE A 74 3.19 -4.51 -12.38
C ILE A 74 2.82 -5.38 -11.18
N ILE A 75 3.75 -5.62 -10.27
CA ILE A 75 3.51 -6.45 -9.08
C ILE A 75 2.40 -5.82 -8.22
N ALA A 76 2.49 -4.54 -7.92
CA ALA A 76 1.50 -3.85 -7.08
C ALA A 76 0.10 -3.89 -7.70
N ILE A 77 -0.04 -3.60 -9.00
CA ILE A 77 -1.34 -3.60 -9.67
C ILE A 77 -1.93 -5.00 -9.73
N VAL A 78 -1.15 -5.99 -10.20
CA VAL A 78 -1.63 -7.37 -10.38
C VAL A 78 -1.98 -7.98 -9.02
N SER A 79 -1.10 -7.83 -8.02
CA SER A 79 -1.35 -8.35 -6.68
C SER A 79 -2.55 -7.68 -6.01
N THR A 80 -2.72 -6.37 -6.19
CA THR A 80 -3.89 -5.65 -5.68
C THR A 80 -5.19 -6.17 -6.29
N ILE A 81 -5.24 -6.34 -7.62
CA ILE A 81 -6.43 -6.87 -8.30
C ILE A 81 -6.77 -8.25 -7.77
N LEU A 82 -5.79 -9.15 -7.74
CA LEU A 82 -6.00 -10.53 -7.27
C LEU A 82 -6.39 -10.58 -5.79
N ALA A 83 -5.68 -9.83 -4.94
CA ALA A 83 -5.98 -9.76 -3.51
C ALA A 83 -7.37 -9.16 -3.26
N THR A 84 -7.79 -8.16 -4.05
CA THR A 84 -9.10 -7.53 -3.93
C THR A 84 -10.21 -8.50 -4.31
N ILE A 85 -10.06 -9.25 -5.40
CA ILE A 85 -11.04 -10.25 -5.81
C ILE A 85 -11.14 -11.36 -4.75
N ILE A 86 -10.02 -11.98 -4.40
CA ILE A 86 -9.97 -13.09 -3.43
C ILE A 86 -10.45 -12.62 -2.06
N GLY A 87 -9.95 -11.49 -1.59
CA GLY A 87 -10.27 -10.94 -0.26
C GLY A 87 -11.73 -10.51 -0.15
N SER A 88 -12.30 -9.86 -1.17
CA SER A 88 -13.69 -9.44 -1.16
C SER A 88 -14.65 -10.63 -1.20
N LEU A 89 -14.42 -11.59 -2.10
CA LEU A 89 -15.22 -12.81 -2.19
C LEU A 89 -15.09 -13.65 -0.91
N GLY A 90 -13.86 -13.75 -0.37
CA GLY A 90 -13.59 -14.43 0.89
C GLY A 90 -14.34 -13.79 2.07
N ALA A 91 -14.28 -12.46 2.19
CA ALA A 91 -14.99 -11.72 3.25
C ALA A 91 -16.51 -11.91 3.18
N ILE A 92 -17.09 -11.78 1.98
CA ILE A 92 -18.53 -11.96 1.75
C ILE A 92 -18.94 -13.41 2.02
N GLY A 93 -18.18 -14.38 1.53
CA GLY A 93 -18.44 -15.80 1.76
C GLY A 93 -18.40 -16.16 3.26
N MET A 94 -17.39 -15.67 3.97
CA MET A 94 -17.27 -15.88 5.41
C MET A 94 -18.34 -15.13 6.20
N TYR A 95 -18.90 -14.04 5.72
CA TYR A 95 -20.02 -13.36 6.34
C TYR A 95 -21.32 -14.14 6.15
N LYS A 96 -21.64 -14.52 4.90
CA LYS A 96 -22.93 -15.13 4.54
C LYS A 96 -23.06 -16.60 4.95
N TYR A 97 -21.97 -17.36 4.94
CA TYR A 97 -22.03 -18.81 5.14
C TYR A 97 -21.49 -19.25 6.50
N LYS A 98 -22.16 -20.24 7.08
CA LYS A 98 -21.70 -20.98 8.26
C LYS A 98 -21.15 -22.33 7.77
N PHE A 99 -19.90 -22.62 8.02
CA PHE A 99 -19.25 -23.88 7.63
C PHE A 99 -18.26 -24.35 8.68
N LYS A 100 -17.99 -25.67 8.69
CA LYS A 100 -16.99 -26.27 9.60
C LYS A 100 -15.60 -25.73 9.25
N GLY A 101 -14.83 -25.33 10.25
CA GLY A 101 -13.47 -24.78 10.02
C GLY A 101 -13.40 -23.26 9.80
N LYS A 102 -14.54 -22.53 9.81
CA LYS A 102 -14.55 -21.07 9.68
C LYS A 102 -13.65 -20.38 10.71
N SER A 103 -13.70 -20.82 11.98
CA SER A 103 -12.85 -20.27 13.04
C SER A 103 -11.35 -20.50 12.80
N ILE A 104 -10.98 -21.63 12.16
CA ILE A 104 -9.59 -21.91 11.81
C ILE A 104 -9.13 -20.95 10.71
N ILE A 105 -9.95 -20.76 9.65
CA ILE A 105 -9.64 -19.79 8.58
C ILE A 105 -9.56 -18.39 9.16
N ASP A 106 -10.48 -18.00 10.05
CA ASP A 106 -10.42 -16.71 10.74
C ASP A 106 -9.09 -16.52 11.48
N GLY A 107 -8.63 -17.54 12.22
CA GLY A 107 -7.33 -17.52 12.87
C GLY A 107 -6.15 -17.41 11.89
N LEU A 108 -6.19 -18.15 10.79
CA LEU A 108 -5.14 -18.14 9.76
C LEU A 108 -5.01 -16.80 9.05
N LEU A 109 -6.09 -16.03 8.92
CA LEU A 109 -6.05 -14.69 8.33
C LEU A 109 -5.21 -13.69 9.16
N TYR A 110 -5.08 -13.91 10.46
CA TYR A 110 -4.21 -13.07 11.29
C TYR A 110 -2.73 -13.42 11.18
N VAL A 111 -2.40 -14.60 10.68
CA VAL A 111 -1.00 -15.08 10.57
C VAL A 111 -0.12 -14.11 9.78
N PRO A 112 -0.46 -13.69 8.54
CA PRO A 112 0.37 -12.74 7.78
C PRO A 112 0.41 -11.34 8.39
N VAL A 113 -0.54 -10.99 9.26
CA VAL A 113 -0.62 -9.66 9.89
C VAL A 113 0.20 -9.56 11.17
N VAL A 114 0.29 -10.68 11.91
CA VAL A 114 0.97 -10.74 13.22
C VAL A 114 2.41 -11.22 13.10
N ILE A 115 2.68 -12.12 12.16
CA ILE A 115 4.03 -12.66 11.97
C ILE A 115 4.94 -11.58 11.35
N PRO A 116 6.19 -11.44 11.83
CA PRO A 116 7.18 -10.58 11.18
C PRO A 116 7.33 -10.91 9.69
N GLU A 117 7.31 -9.89 8.84
CA GLU A 117 7.41 -10.06 7.37
C GLU A 117 8.59 -10.90 6.91
N ILE A 118 9.71 -10.83 7.65
CA ILE A 118 10.90 -11.63 7.37
C ILE A 118 10.61 -13.14 7.49
N VAL A 119 9.82 -13.54 8.48
CA VAL A 119 9.43 -14.96 8.68
C VAL A 119 8.50 -15.40 7.55
N LEU A 120 7.57 -14.54 7.14
CA LEU A 120 6.69 -14.81 6.00
C LEU A 120 7.49 -14.95 4.71
N GLY A 121 8.43 -14.05 4.44
CA GLY A 121 9.30 -14.10 3.26
C GLY A 121 10.13 -15.37 3.18
N ILE A 122 10.77 -15.79 4.29
CA ILE A 122 11.51 -17.05 4.36
C ILE A 122 10.60 -18.27 4.16
N SER A 123 9.41 -18.24 4.75
CA SER A 123 8.43 -19.33 4.61
C SER A 123 7.98 -19.49 3.16
N LEU A 124 7.66 -18.38 2.48
CA LEU A 124 7.28 -18.39 1.07
C LEU A 124 8.42 -18.86 0.17
N LEU A 125 9.66 -18.37 0.41
CA LEU A 125 10.85 -18.86 -0.28
C LEU A 125 10.99 -20.38 -0.15
N THR A 126 10.79 -20.91 1.06
CA THR A 126 10.89 -22.35 1.34
C THR A 126 9.84 -23.14 0.58
N ILE A 127 8.59 -22.64 0.57
CA ILE A 127 7.49 -23.27 -0.18
C ILE A 127 7.81 -23.28 -1.68
N PHE A 128 8.16 -22.13 -2.26
CA PHE A 128 8.46 -22.02 -3.69
C PHE A 128 9.63 -22.92 -4.10
N SER A 129 10.66 -23.01 -3.26
CA SER A 129 11.79 -23.90 -3.49
C SER A 129 11.38 -25.38 -3.47
N LYS A 130 10.51 -25.80 -2.54
CA LYS A 130 10.01 -27.18 -2.45
C LYS A 130 9.13 -27.59 -3.64
N VAL A 131 8.36 -26.65 -4.18
CA VAL A 131 7.49 -26.91 -5.34
C VAL A 131 8.16 -26.56 -6.67
N ASN A 132 9.48 -26.26 -6.64
CA ASN A 132 10.31 -25.92 -7.79
C ASN A 132 9.80 -24.73 -8.62
N ILE A 133 9.17 -23.73 -7.99
CA ILE A 133 8.81 -22.47 -8.64
C ILE A 133 10.05 -21.56 -8.64
N PRO A 134 10.57 -21.18 -9.82
CA PRO A 134 11.73 -20.29 -9.90
C PRO A 134 11.37 -18.90 -9.36
N ARG A 135 12.31 -18.31 -8.59
CA ARG A 135 12.16 -16.95 -8.05
C ARG A 135 12.12 -15.92 -9.16
N GLY A 136 11.23 -14.94 -9.05
CA GLY A 136 11.07 -13.87 -10.03
C GLY A 136 9.70 -13.19 -9.94
N MET A 137 9.18 -12.68 -11.04
CA MET A 137 7.93 -11.94 -11.12
C MET A 137 6.74 -12.73 -10.54
N LEU A 138 6.62 -14.02 -10.87
CA LEU A 138 5.51 -14.85 -10.39
C LEU A 138 5.53 -15.02 -8.87
N THR A 139 6.70 -15.35 -8.29
CA THR A 139 6.84 -15.52 -6.84
C THR A 139 6.64 -14.20 -6.09
N LEU A 140 7.04 -13.06 -6.67
CA LEU A 140 6.73 -11.75 -6.13
C LEU A 140 5.21 -11.51 -6.10
N ILE A 141 4.52 -11.71 -7.21
CA ILE A 141 3.05 -11.52 -7.28
C ILE A 141 2.33 -12.43 -6.28
N LEU A 142 2.66 -13.74 -6.24
CA LEU A 142 2.03 -14.68 -5.31
C LEU A 142 2.27 -14.32 -3.84
N SER A 143 3.48 -13.87 -3.51
CA SER A 143 3.82 -13.43 -2.15
C SER A 143 3.04 -12.19 -1.74
N HIS A 144 2.97 -11.19 -2.62
CA HIS A 144 2.22 -9.97 -2.37
C HIS A 144 0.72 -10.22 -2.25
N VAL A 145 0.15 -11.11 -3.09
CA VAL A 145 -1.26 -11.54 -2.94
C VAL A 145 -1.48 -12.17 -1.57
N THR A 146 -0.62 -13.13 -1.18
CA THR A 146 -0.73 -13.83 0.11
C THR A 146 -0.72 -12.86 1.28
N PHE A 147 0.16 -11.87 1.24
CA PHE A 147 0.28 -10.84 2.26
C PHE A 147 -0.90 -9.86 2.27
N CYS A 148 -1.38 -9.44 1.08
CA CYS A 148 -2.41 -8.40 0.94
C CYS A 148 -3.84 -8.90 1.20
N VAL A 149 -4.16 -10.17 0.90
CA VAL A 149 -5.52 -10.74 1.02
C VAL A 149 -6.15 -10.51 2.40
N PRO A 150 -5.49 -10.76 3.54
CA PRO A 150 -6.07 -10.51 4.85
C PRO A 150 -6.50 -9.06 5.08
N PHE A 151 -5.71 -8.10 4.61
CA PHE A 151 -6.01 -6.67 4.77
C PHE A 151 -7.26 -6.27 3.98
N VAL A 152 -7.44 -6.81 2.77
CA VAL A 152 -8.69 -6.62 2.00
C VAL A 152 -9.87 -7.24 2.74
N ILE A 153 -9.73 -8.49 3.23
CA ILE A 153 -10.79 -9.17 4.00
C ILE A 153 -11.22 -8.33 5.20
N PHE A 154 -10.29 -7.79 5.98
CA PHE A 154 -10.61 -7.00 7.15
C PHE A 154 -11.33 -5.69 6.80
N ASN A 155 -10.92 -5.00 5.73
CA ASN A 155 -11.60 -3.80 5.28
C ASN A 155 -13.04 -4.08 4.81
N VAL A 156 -13.24 -5.14 4.02
CA VAL A 156 -14.58 -5.53 3.56
C VAL A 156 -15.46 -6.00 4.72
N ARG A 157 -14.90 -6.75 5.68
CA ARG A 157 -15.61 -7.17 6.91
C ARG A 157 -16.04 -5.99 7.77
N ALA A 158 -15.20 -4.97 7.90
CA ALA A 158 -15.57 -3.75 8.62
C ALA A 158 -16.81 -3.09 7.99
N ARG A 159 -16.94 -3.13 6.66
CA ARG A 159 -18.12 -2.64 5.95
C ARG A 159 -19.33 -3.56 6.12
N LEU A 160 -19.11 -4.89 6.10
CA LEU A 160 -20.15 -5.90 6.31
C LEU A 160 -20.75 -5.86 7.72
N SER A 161 -20.03 -5.37 8.73
CA SER A 161 -20.55 -5.30 10.11
C SER A 161 -21.76 -4.38 10.27
N GLY A 162 -21.96 -3.43 9.35
CA GLY A 162 -23.15 -2.56 9.29
C GLY A 162 -24.08 -2.85 8.12
N TYR A 163 -23.96 -4.02 7.49
CA TYR A 163 -24.74 -4.39 6.32
C TYR A 163 -26.06 -5.04 6.74
N ASP A 164 -27.17 -4.49 6.21
CA ASP A 164 -28.51 -5.03 6.44
C ASP A 164 -28.88 -6.01 5.31
N ASN A 165 -29.01 -7.28 5.65
CA ASN A 165 -29.38 -8.33 4.70
C ASN A 165 -30.82 -8.19 4.16
N SER A 166 -31.70 -7.45 4.85
CA SER A 166 -33.07 -7.22 4.41
C SER A 166 -33.17 -6.58 3.03
N ILE A 167 -32.15 -5.78 2.65
CA ILE A 167 -32.07 -5.14 1.34
C ILE A 167 -31.92 -6.19 0.21
N GLU A 168 -31.14 -7.26 0.47
CA GLU A 168 -30.99 -8.36 -0.49
C GLU A 168 -32.28 -9.19 -0.59
N GLU A 169 -32.93 -9.47 0.56
CA GLU A 169 -34.18 -10.19 0.63
C GLU A 169 -35.28 -9.44 -0.13
N ALA A 170 -35.43 -8.13 0.10
CA ALA A 170 -36.37 -7.29 -0.64
C ALA A 170 -36.10 -7.27 -2.16
N SER A 171 -34.83 -7.27 -2.59
CA SER A 171 -34.47 -7.37 -4.01
C SER A 171 -34.91 -8.70 -4.62
N MET A 172 -34.75 -9.79 -3.89
CA MET A 172 -35.14 -11.13 -4.35
C MET A 172 -36.67 -11.29 -4.35
N ASP A 173 -37.38 -10.70 -3.40
CA ASP A 173 -38.84 -10.66 -3.36
C ASP A 173 -39.46 -9.92 -4.55
N LEU A 174 -38.72 -8.92 -5.08
CA LEU A 174 -39.06 -8.22 -6.32
C LEU A 174 -38.71 -8.98 -7.60
N GLY A 175 -38.26 -10.25 -7.47
CA GLY A 175 -37.98 -11.15 -8.60
C GLY A 175 -36.53 -11.10 -9.10
N ALA A 176 -35.61 -10.39 -8.43
CA ALA A 176 -34.19 -10.42 -8.78
C ALA A 176 -33.57 -11.77 -8.39
N ASN A 177 -32.76 -12.35 -9.25
CA ASN A 177 -31.97 -13.52 -8.91
C ASN A 177 -30.73 -13.13 -8.08
N ARG A 178 -30.07 -14.11 -7.46
CA ARG A 178 -28.92 -13.89 -6.59
C ARG A 178 -27.75 -13.13 -7.26
N LEU A 179 -27.50 -13.36 -8.55
CA LEU A 179 -26.44 -12.66 -9.28
C LEU A 179 -26.79 -11.19 -9.49
N VAL A 180 -28.03 -10.91 -9.90
CA VAL A 180 -28.55 -9.54 -10.08
C VAL A 180 -28.48 -8.79 -8.75
N THR A 181 -28.96 -9.40 -7.65
CA THR A 181 -28.87 -8.83 -6.30
C THR A 181 -27.42 -8.57 -5.89
N PHE A 182 -26.52 -9.51 -6.17
CA PHE A 182 -25.09 -9.33 -5.85
C PHE A 182 -24.48 -8.12 -6.57
N PHE A 183 -24.64 -8.02 -7.89
CA PHE A 183 -24.02 -6.93 -8.67
C PHE A 183 -24.71 -5.58 -8.48
N ASN A 184 -26.02 -5.54 -8.29
CA ASN A 184 -26.76 -4.30 -8.22
C ASN A 184 -26.98 -3.77 -6.80
N ILE A 185 -26.89 -4.62 -5.78
CA ILE A 185 -27.13 -4.26 -4.37
C ILE A 185 -25.88 -4.50 -3.52
N THR A 186 -25.46 -5.75 -3.40
CA THR A 186 -24.39 -6.14 -2.46
C THR A 186 -23.07 -5.46 -2.81
N LEU A 187 -22.63 -5.58 -4.05
CA LEU A 187 -21.34 -5.07 -4.51
C LEU A 187 -21.25 -3.53 -4.42
N PRO A 188 -22.23 -2.73 -4.87
CA PRO A 188 -22.23 -1.27 -4.73
C PRO A 188 -22.20 -0.81 -3.26
N VAL A 189 -22.94 -1.48 -2.36
CA VAL A 189 -22.95 -1.13 -0.94
C VAL A 189 -21.60 -1.43 -0.28
N LEU A 190 -20.91 -2.48 -0.71
CA LEU A 190 -19.60 -2.87 -0.20
C LEU A 190 -18.44 -2.16 -0.91
N ALA A 191 -18.69 -1.52 -2.06
CA ALA A 191 -17.66 -0.87 -2.88
C ALA A 191 -16.72 0.07 -2.11
N PRO A 192 -17.18 0.91 -1.16
CA PRO A 192 -16.26 1.74 -0.38
C PRO A 192 -15.27 0.92 0.47
N GLY A 193 -15.72 -0.20 1.04
CA GLY A 193 -14.86 -1.11 1.80
C GLY A 193 -13.89 -1.89 0.91
N ILE A 194 -14.36 -2.34 -0.25
CA ILE A 194 -13.54 -3.03 -1.26
C ILE A 194 -12.46 -2.08 -1.79
N PHE A 195 -12.84 -0.86 -2.12
CA PHE A 195 -11.90 0.16 -2.60
C PHE A 195 -10.86 0.53 -1.53
N GLY A 196 -11.29 0.72 -0.28
CA GLY A 196 -10.38 0.96 0.85
C GLY A 196 -9.38 -0.20 1.05
N GLY A 197 -9.86 -1.44 0.95
CA GLY A 197 -9.02 -2.64 1.00
C GLY A 197 -8.04 -2.72 -0.17
N ALA A 198 -8.49 -2.38 -1.38
CA ALA A 198 -7.64 -2.34 -2.57
C ALA A 198 -6.55 -1.27 -2.47
N LEU A 199 -6.87 -0.06 -2.00
CA LEU A 199 -5.89 0.99 -1.78
C LEU A 199 -4.84 0.59 -0.75
N LEU A 200 -5.26 -0.03 0.34
CA LEU A 200 -4.34 -0.52 1.35
C LEU A 200 -3.42 -1.62 0.79
N ALA A 201 -3.98 -2.60 0.06
CA ALA A 201 -3.21 -3.65 -0.60
C ALA A 201 -2.19 -3.08 -1.60
N PHE A 202 -2.59 -2.08 -2.39
CA PHE A 202 -1.70 -1.39 -3.32
C PHE A 202 -0.54 -0.70 -2.59
N THR A 203 -0.84 0.04 -1.51
CA THR A 203 0.18 0.74 -0.73
C THR A 203 1.16 -0.25 -0.10
N LEU A 204 0.66 -1.34 0.50
CA LEU A 204 1.50 -2.38 1.10
C LEU A 204 2.38 -3.10 0.07
N SER A 205 1.86 -3.28 -1.16
CA SER A 205 2.60 -3.97 -2.21
C SER A 205 3.66 -3.08 -2.87
N ILE A 206 3.45 -1.76 -2.95
CA ILE A 206 4.37 -0.85 -3.64
C ILE A 206 5.64 -0.57 -2.85
N ASP A 207 5.57 -0.61 -1.53
CA ASP A 207 6.70 -0.29 -0.64
C ASP A 207 7.36 -1.52 -0.01
N ASP A 208 6.85 -2.75 -0.31
CA ASP A 208 7.43 -3.97 0.25
C ASP A 208 8.88 -4.16 -0.19
N VAL A 209 9.72 -4.33 0.80
CA VAL A 209 11.15 -4.66 0.66
C VAL A 209 11.43 -6.05 1.18
N ILE A 210 10.82 -6.38 2.33
CA ILE A 210 11.25 -7.52 3.15
C ILE A 210 10.85 -8.84 2.49
N ILE A 211 9.58 -9.00 2.14
CA ILE A 211 9.11 -10.22 1.48
C ILE A 211 9.77 -10.34 0.10
N SER A 212 9.78 -9.23 -0.66
CA SER A 212 10.42 -9.15 -1.97
C SER A 212 11.86 -9.61 -1.94
N TYR A 213 12.65 -9.26 -0.91
CA TYR A 213 14.06 -9.60 -0.78
C TYR A 213 14.32 -11.12 -0.83
N PHE A 214 13.39 -11.94 -0.35
CA PHE A 214 13.56 -13.40 -0.35
C PHE A 214 13.15 -14.06 -1.67
N VAL A 215 12.22 -13.45 -2.42
CA VAL A 215 11.55 -14.10 -3.55
C VAL A 215 11.82 -13.46 -4.92
N TYR A 216 12.59 -12.35 -5.00
CA TYR A 216 12.75 -11.56 -6.22
C TYR A 216 13.51 -12.26 -7.36
N GLY A 217 14.46 -13.17 -7.06
CA GLY A 217 15.27 -13.85 -8.08
C GLY A 217 16.07 -12.87 -8.95
N GLN A 218 15.69 -12.72 -10.21
CA GLN A 218 16.29 -11.76 -11.14
C GLN A 218 15.44 -10.48 -11.29
N THR A 219 14.20 -10.48 -10.78
CA THR A 219 13.24 -9.38 -10.95
C THR A 219 13.36 -8.41 -9.79
N LYS A 220 14.18 -7.38 -9.94
CA LYS A 220 14.33 -6.36 -8.89
C LYS A 220 13.16 -5.40 -8.89
N THR A 221 12.68 -5.07 -7.67
CA THR A 221 11.70 -4.01 -7.43
C THR A 221 12.41 -2.70 -7.08
N TYR A 222 11.71 -1.57 -7.21
CA TYR A 222 12.26 -0.27 -6.85
C TYR A 222 12.66 -0.16 -5.37
N PRO A 223 11.84 -0.62 -4.38
CA PRO A 223 12.26 -0.63 -2.98
C PRO A 223 13.54 -1.43 -2.72
N LEU A 224 13.74 -2.56 -3.41
CA LEU A 224 15.00 -3.32 -3.33
C LEU A 224 16.19 -2.53 -3.88
N LYS A 225 16.01 -1.79 -4.97
CA LYS A 225 17.04 -0.90 -5.53
C LYS A 225 17.41 0.23 -4.56
N VAL A 226 16.40 0.83 -3.92
CA VAL A 226 16.64 1.84 -2.88
C VAL A 226 17.44 1.24 -1.72
N MET A 227 17.04 0.08 -1.21
CA MET A 227 17.76 -0.62 -0.13
C MET A 227 19.22 -0.94 -0.49
N GLU A 228 19.48 -1.41 -1.71
CA GLU A 228 20.85 -1.62 -2.21
C GLU A 228 21.66 -0.31 -2.23
N SER A 229 21.03 0.80 -2.60
CA SER A 229 21.65 2.13 -2.69
C SER A 229 22.07 2.69 -1.34
N VAL A 230 21.37 2.33 -0.26
CA VAL A 230 21.66 2.86 1.09
C VAL A 230 23.11 2.53 1.52
N LYS A 231 23.62 1.36 1.16
CA LYS A 231 24.98 0.93 1.49
C LYS A 231 26.08 1.71 0.76
N SER A 232 25.79 2.21 -0.44
CA SER A 232 26.76 2.91 -1.31
C SER A 232 26.54 4.41 -1.40
N GLY A 233 25.55 4.94 -0.66
CA GLY A 233 25.04 6.30 -0.79
C GLY A 233 23.93 6.36 -1.85
N VAL A 234 22.78 6.91 -1.48
CA VAL A 234 21.62 7.04 -2.36
C VAL A 234 21.92 8.05 -3.47
N ALA A 235 21.96 7.57 -4.70
CA ALA A 235 22.24 8.43 -5.86
C ALA A 235 21.11 9.43 -6.10
N PRO A 236 21.42 10.64 -6.63
CA PRO A 236 20.40 11.68 -6.82
C PRO A 236 19.28 11.31 -7.80
N ASP A 237 19.50 10.42 -8.76
CA ASP A 237 18.46 9.89 -9.67
C ASP A 237 17.43 9.01 -8.92
N VAL A 238 17.87 8.26 -7.91
CA VAL A 238 16.98 7.54 -6.99
C VAL A 238 16.13 8.53 -6.19
N ASN A 239 16.75 9.61 -5.68
CA ASN A 239 16.02 10.67 -4.99
C ASN A 239 15.02 11.38 -5.91
N ALA A 240 15.37 11.59 -7.19
CA ALA A 240 14.49 12.18 -8.19
C ALA A 240 13.26 11.31 -8.44
N LEU A 241 13.44 10.00 -8.62
CA LEU A 241 12.31 9.06 -8.77
C LEU A 241 11.44 8.99 -7.51
N SER A 242 12.07 8.93 -6.32
CA SER A 242 11.34 8.99 -5.04
C SER A 242 10.48 10.25 -4.92
N THR A 243 11.02 11.40 -5.35
CA THR A 243 10.30 12.69 -5.34
C THR A 243 9.12 12.68 -6.31
N ILE A 244 9.27 12.09 -7.50
CA ILE A 244 8.16 11.94 -8.46
C ILE A 244 7.05 11.06 -7.86
N ILE A 245 7.42 9.93 -7.25
CA ILE A 245 6.46 9.03 -6.60
C ILE A 245 5.73 9.75 -5.47
N LEU A 246 6.46 10.49 -4.63
CA LEU A 246 5.89 11.27 -3.52
C LEU A 246 4.87 12.29 -4.02
N ILE A 247 5.24 13.09 -5.03
CA ILE A 247 4.33 14.09 -5.62
C ILE A 247 3.11 13.39 -6.24
N GLY A 248 3.31 12.30 -6.98
CA GLY A 248 2.22 11.51 -7.56
C GLY A 248 1.26 10.98 -6.50
N THR A 249 1.78 10.45 -5.39
CA THR A 249 0.98 9.97 -4.27
C THR A 249 0.18 11.11 -3.62
N ILE A 250 0.81 12.25 -3.36
CA ILE A 250 0.12 13.43 -2.77
C ILE A 250 -0.99 13.90 -3.71
N LEU A 251 -0.73 14.03 -5.00
CA LEU A 251 -1.73 14.44 -5.99
C LEU A 251 -2.89 13.45 -6.04
N PHE A 252 -2.60 12.14 -6.06
CA PHE A 252 -3.62 11.11 -6.04
C PHE A 252 -4.52 11.20 -4.80
N VAL A 253 -3.94 11.37 -3.62
CA VAL A 253 -4.70 11.50 -2.36
C VAL A 253 -5.56 12.78 -2.37
N VAL A 254 -5.01 13.91 -2.81
CA VAL A 254 -5.74 15.18 -2.88
C VAL A 254 -6.92 15.07 -3.85
N LEU A 255 -6.74 14.48 -5.02
CA LEU A 255 -7.79 14.32 -6.01
C LEU A 255 -8.91 13.39 -5.51
N THR A 256 -8.56 12.26 -4.91
CA THR A 256 -9.56 11.32 -4.38
C THR A 256 -10.34 11.89 -3.20
N GLN A 257 -9.70 12.69 -2.34
CA GLN A 257 -10.40 13.33 -1.22
C GLN A 257 -11.30 14.50 -1.67
N SER A 258 -10.91 15.25 -2.68
CA SER A 258 -11.73 16.36 -3.20
C SER A 258 -13.07 15.86 -3.74
N ASP A 259 -13.10 14.71 -4.44
CA ASP A 259 -14.32 14.10 -4.95
C ASP A 259 -15.24 13.59 -3.84
N LEU A 260 -14.67 13.07 -2.75
CA LEU A 260 -15.43 12.63 -1.58
C LEU A 260 -16.06 13.80 -0.81
N LEU A 261 -15.40 14.94 -0.76
CA LEU A 261 -15.91 16.16 -0.11
C LEU A 261 -16.98 16.86 -0.97
N SER A 262 -16.86 16.80 -2.30
CA SER A 262 -17.84 17.39 -3.21
C SER A 262 -19.18 16.63 -3.23
N ARG A 263 -19.17 15.30 -3.00
CA ARG A 263 -20.38 14.45 -2.92
C ARG A 263 -21.14 14.55 -1.60
N LYS A 264 -20.59 15.24 -0.59
CA LYS A 264 -21.24 15.47 0.71
C LYS A 264 -21.98 16.83 0.79
N LYS A 265 -21.96 17.63 -0.25
CA LYS A 265 -22.80 18.82 -0.42
C LYS A 265 -23.95 18.49 -1.34
#